data_ee06a0df5c4bacad55e70d89d12544ef
#
_entry.id   ee06a0df5c4bacad55e70d89d12544ef
#
_cell.length_a   1.000
_cell.length_b   1.000
_cell.length_c   1.000
_cell.angle_alpha   90.00
_cell.angle_beta   90.00
_cell.angle_gamma   90.00
#
_symmetry.space_group_name_H-M   'P 1'
#
loop_
_entity.id
_entity.type
_entity.pdbx_description
1 polymer ?
#
loop_
_entity_poly.entity_id
_entity_poly.type
_entity_poly.pdbx_seq_one_letter_code
_entity_poly.pdbx_strand_id
1 'polypeptide(L)'
;MKSLQQMYDECNRIVFFGGAGVSTESGIPDFRSQDGLYSQRWKYPPEQIISRTFFQARTKEFYEFYREKLIIKGVKPNKAHLALAKMEEAGKLLAIVTQNIDGLHQAAGSKNVFELHGSILRNYCTGCGESYGVDFIDKESRTDEGIPRCTKCGRIVKPDVVLYEEALDNDVITGAVNAIIQADMLIIGGTSLVVYPAAGLVDYFKGKYLVLINKTPTQSDGKADLVIRDSIGEVLDKINIA
;
A
#
# COMPACT_ATOMS: atom_id res chain seq x y z
N MET A 1 15.18 -27.34 4.39
CA MET A 1 14.38 -26.19 3.89
C MET A 1 15.38 -25.14 3.38
N LYS A 2 15.16 -24.55 2.20
CA LYS A 2 16.05 -23.50 1.67
C LYS A 2 15.89 -22.21 2.48
N SER A 3 16.99 -21.45 2.63
CA SER A 3 16.93 -20.11 3.21
C SER A 3 16.35 -19.10 2.21
N LEU A 4 15.91 -17.92 2.70
CA LEU A 4 15.44 -16.83 1.85
C LEU A 4 16.51 -16.41 0.83
N GLN A 5 17.80 -16.34 1.24
CA GLN A 5 18.90 -16.00 0.35
C GLN A 5 19.04 -17.03 -0.79
N GLN A 6 18.99 -18.33 -0.47
CA GLN A 6 19.07 -19.36 -1.51
C GLN A 6 17.91 -19.30 -2.50
N MET A 7 16.69 -19.01 -2.02
CA MET A 7 15.53 -18.81 -2.91
C MET A 7 15.71 -17.56 -3.80
N TYR A 8 16.20 -16.46 -3.21
CA TYR A 8 16.49 -15.23 -3.91
C TYR A 8 17.54 -15.43 -5.02
N ASP A 9 18.63 -16.14 -4.72
CA ASP A 9 19.72 -16.38 -5.67
C ASP A 9 19.26 -17.20 -6.89
N GLU A 10 18.30 -18.12 -6.69
CA GLU A 10 17.73 -18.97 -7.73
C GLU A 10 16.67 -18.29 -8.60
N CYS A 11 16.21 -17.08 -8.24
CA CYS A 11 15.11 -16.40 -8.90
C CYS A 11 15.58 -15.12 -9.61
N ASN A 12 14.93 -14.79 -10.74
CA ASN A 12 15.25 -13.61 -11.55
C ASN A 12 14.02 -12.73 -11.84
N ARG A 13 12.83 -13.18 -11.49
CA ARG A 13 11.57 -12.44 -11.66
C ARG A 13 10.79 -12.48 -10.36
N ILE A 14 11.21 -11.64 -9.42
CA ILE A 14 10.61 -11.55 -8.09
C ILE A 14 9.49 -10.51 -8.15
N VAL A 15 8.34 -10.81 -7.55
CA VAL A 15 7.30 -9.81 -7.26
C VAL A 15 7.14 -9.72 -5.75
N PHE A 16 7.03 -8.49 -5.27
CA PHE A 16 6.70 -8.21 -3.88
C PHE A 16 5.23 -7.79 -3.77
N PHE A 17 4.46 -8.43 -2.88
CA PHE A 17 3.09 -8.05 -2.54
C PHE A 17 3.02 -7.57 -1.09
N GLY A 18 2.71 -6.29 -0.88
CA GLY A 18 2.78 -5.65 0.43
C GLY A 18 1.50 -4.98 0.90
N GLY A 19 1.42 -4.80 2.24
CA GLY A 19 0.38 -4.02 2.90
C GLY A 19 0.94 -3.11 3.98
N ALA A 20 0.07 -2.56 4.84
CA ALA A 20 0.40 -1.50 5.80
C ALA A 20 1.52 -1.87 6.78
N GLY A 21 1.69 -3.15 7.10
CA GLY A 21 2.78 -3.63 7.94
C GLY A 21 4.18 -3.38 7.37
N VAL A 22 4.33 -3.10 6.06
CA VAL A 22 5.61 -2.70 5.45
C VAL A 22 6.05 -1.32 5.95
N SER A 23 5.10 -0.42 6.20
CA SER A 23 5.36 0.98 6.57
C SER A 23 5.40 1.23 8.08
N THR A 24 5.16 0.21 8.92
CA THR A 24 5.19 0.38 10.39
C THR A 24 6.58 0.78 10.89
N GLU A 25 7.65 0.26 10.29
CA GLU A 25 9.03 0.65 10.60
C GLU A 25 9.39 2.08 10.10
N SER A 26 8.50 2.71 9.32
CA SER A 26 8.58 4.12 8.93
C SER A 26 7.79 5.05 9.86
N GLY A 27 7.09 4.49 10.86
CA GLY A 27 6.25 5.24 11.79
C GLY A 27 4.80 5.43 11.31
N ILE A 28 4.37 4.75 10.24
CA ILE A 28 2.97 4.72 9.79
C ILE A 28 2.28 3.54 10.48
N PRO A 29 1.25 3.75 11.32
CA PRO A 29 0.52 2.65 11.93
C PRO A 29 -0.19 1.81 10.86
N ASP A 30 -0.22 0.50 11.05
CA ASP A 30 -1.09 -0.33 10.22
C ASP A 30 -2.57 -0.16 10.63
N PHE A 31 -3.47 -0.89 9.96
CA PHE A 31 -4.90 -0.74 10.23
C PHE A 31 -5.39 -1.61 11.38
N ARG A 32 -4.83 -2.80 11.60
CA ARG A 32 -5.45 -3.88 12.39
C ARG A 32 -4.67 -4.36 13.60
N SER A 33 -3.41 -3.98 13.74
CA SER A 33 -2.63 -4.33 14.94
C SER A 33 -3.22 -3.71 16.19
N GLN A 34 -2.70 -4.07 17.34
CA GLN A 34 -3.14 -3.52 18.63
C GLN A 34 -3.03 -1.99 18.66
N ASP A 35 -1.98 -1.42 18.04
CA ASP A 35 -1.74 0.02 17.92
C ASP A 35 -2.22 0.58 16.57
N GLY A 36 -2.93 -0.22 15.78
CA GLY A 36 -3.39 0.11 14.45
C GLY A 36 -4.51 1.14 14.43
N LEU A 37 -4.77 1.66 13.24
CA LEU A 37 -5.76 2.71 13.03
C LEU A 37 -7.17 2.33 13.53
N TYR A 38 -7.56 1.05 13.36
CA TYR A 38 -8.89 0.57 13.78
C TYR A 38 -9.05 0.40 15.29
N SER A 39 -7.96 0.35 16.04
CA SER A 39 -7.98 0.31 17.50
C SER A 39 -8.11 1.71 18.13
N GLN A 40 -7.94 2.78 17.34
CA GLN A 40 -8.02 4.16 17.83
C GLN A 40 -9.48 4.60 18.00
N ARG A 41 -9.75 5.35 19.07
CA ARG A 41 -11.09 5.91 19.31
C ARG A 41 -11.32 7.11 18.38
N TRP A 42 -12.36 7.01 17.58
CA TRP A 42 -12.87 8.08 16.73
C TRP A 42 -14.40 8.12 16.84
N LYS A 43 -15.04 9.21 16.38
CA LYS A 43 -16.49 9.38 16.43
C LYS A 43 -17.27 8.28 15.68
N TYR A 44 -16.69 7.75 14.62
CA TYR A 44 -17.19 6.65 13.81
C TYR A 44 -16.07 5.61 13.61
N PRO A 45 -16.39 4.34 13.37
CA PRO A 45 -15.38 3.34 13.01
C PRO A 45 -14.57 3.80 11.79
N PRO A 46 -13.22 3.67 11.81
CA PRO A 46 -12.39 4.08 10.68
C PRO A 46 -12.80 3.47 9.35
N GLU A 47 -13.19 2.18 9.32
CA GLU A 47 -13.68 1.54 8.09
C GLU A 47 -14.92 2.22 7.53
N GLN A 48 -15.81 2.73 8.39
CA GLN A 48 -16.97 3.49 7.96
C GLN A 48 -16.55 4.84 7.38
N ILE A 49 -15.60 5.55 8.04
CA ILE A 49 -15.16 6.89 7.60
C ILE A 49 -14.51 6.81 6.22
N ILE A 50 -13.69 5.79 5.96
CA ILE A 50 -13.02 5.61 4.67
C ILE A 50 -13.87 4.85 3.64
N SER A 51 -15.20 5.01 3.69
CA SER A 51 -16.12 4.48 2.68
C SER A 51 -16.63 5.59 1.75
N ARG A 52 -17.02 5.19 0.53
CA ARG A 52 -17.64 6.08 -0.45
C ARG A 52 -18.92 6.71 0.08
N THR A 53 -19.76 5.93 0.71
CA THR A 53 -21.03 6.41 1.28
C THR A 53 -20.78 7.47 2.36
N PHE A 54 -19.81 7.27 3.24
CA PHE A 54 -19.46 8.26 4.26
C PHE A 54 -18.86 9.53 3.64
N PHE A 55 -17.94 9.38 2.69
CA PHE A 55 -17.37 10.51 1.96
C PHE A 55 -18.45 11.41 1.34
N GLN A 56 -19.47 10.81 0.74
CA GLN A 56 -20.57 11.55 0.11
C GLN A 56 -21.51 12.21 1.12
N ALA A 57 -21.82 11.53 2.22
CA ALA A 57 -22.80 12.02 3.21
C ALA A 57 -22.18 12.95 4.26
N ARG A 58 -20.89 12.80 4.55
CA ARG A 58 -20.17 13.47 5.64
C ARG A 58 -18.77 13.90 5.24
N THR A 59 -18.69 14.62 4.13
CA THR A 59 -17.44 15.03 3.48
C THR A 59 -16.50 15.78 4.43
N LYS A 60 -17.04 16.64 5.31
CA LYS A 60 -16.24 17.41 6.27
C LYS A 60 -15.55 16.47 7.27
N GLU A 61 -16.31 15.59 7.92
CA GLU A 61 -15.78 14.65 8.90
C GLU A 61 -14.79 13.66 8.26
N PHE A 62 -15.02 13.28 6.99
CA PHE A 62 -14.04 12.51 6.21
C PHE A 62 -12.70 13.23 6.11
N TYR A 63 -12.68 14.53 5.74
CA TYR A 63 -11.43 15.28 5.60
C TYR A 63 -10.76 15.58 6.94
N GLU A 64 -11.50 15.77 8.02
CA GLU A 64 -10.96 15.88 9.38
C GLU A 64 -10.14 14.63 9.72
N PHE A 65 -10.76 13.45 9.55
CA PHE A 65 -10.10 12.16 9.77
C PHE A 65 -8.94 11.92 8.79
N TYR A 66 -9.14 12.18 7.51
CA TYR A 66 -8.16 11.94 6.45
C TYR A 66 -6.86 12.72 6.70
N ARG A 67 -6.96 14.00 7.06
CA ARG A 67 -5.80 14.84 7.39
C ARG A 67 -5.08 14.38 8.65
N GLU A 68 -5.83 14.01 9.67
CA GLU A 68 -5.23 13.62 10.95
C GLU A 68 -4.60 12.23 10.91
N LYS A 69 -5.20 11.30 10.19
CA LYS A 69 -4.85 9.88 10.29
C LYS A 69 -4.15 9.30 9.05
N LEU A 70 -4.41 9.82 7.87
CA LEU A 70 -3.89 9.26 6.62
C LEU A 70 -2.77 10.11 6.02
N ILE A 71 -2.73 11.42 6.26
CA ILE A 71 -1.62 12.27 5.84
C ILE A 71 -0.58 12.35 6.96
N ILE A 72 0.37 11.41 6.99
CA ILE A 72 1.43 11.38 7.98
C ILE A 72 2.67 12.07 7.42
N LYS A 73 3.08 13.17 8.08
CA LYS A 73 4.21 13.99 7.61
C LYS A 73 5.56 13.50 8.13
N GLY A 74 6.62 13.78 7.37
CA GLY A 74 8.00 13.55 7.79
C GLY A 74 8.44 12.09 7.78
N VAL A 75 7.58 11.18 7.31
CA VAL A 75 7.93 9.76 7.17
C VAL A 75 8.94 9.55 6.03
N LYS A 76 9.79 8.55 6.21
CA LYS A 76 10.82 8.18 5.23
C LYS A 76 10.75 6.69 4.94
N PRO A 77 11.18 6.25 3.74
CA PRO A 77 11.36 4.84 3.45
C PRO A 77 12.22 4.16 4.52
N ASN A 78 11.80 2.96 4.93
CA ASN A 78 12.56 2.11 5.85
C ASN A 78 13.38 1.06 5.07
N LYS A 79 14.07 0.18 5.81
CA LYS A 79 14.93 -0.87 5.25
C LYS A 79 14.22 -1.76 4.22
N ALA A 80 12.93 -2.08 4.43
CA ALA A 80 12.17 -2.89 3.47
C ALA A 80 12.03 -2.19 2.11
N HIS A 81 11.63 -0.91 2.12
CA HIS A 81 11.49 -0.12 0.90
C HIS A 81 12.82 0.01 0.16
N LEU A 82 13.91 0.30 0.90
CA LEU A 82 15.25 0.45 0.33
C LEU A 82 15.79 -0.87 -0.24
N ALA A 83 15.56 -2.00 0.43
CA ALA A 83 15.96 -3.31 -0.07
C ALA A 83 15.22 -3.67 -1.36
N LEU A 84 13.91 -3.43 -1.42
CA LEU A 84 13.12 -3.68 -2.63
C LEU A 84 13.57 -2.80 -3.80
N ALA A 85 13.88 -1.53 -3.56
CA ALA A 85 14.41 -0.64 -4.61
C ALA A 85 15.78 -1.14 -5.14
N LYS A 86 16.66 -1.62 -4.25
CA LYS A 86 17.93 -2.24 -4.66
C LYS A 86 17.73 -3.54 -5.46
N MET A 87 16.77 -4.38 -5.09
CA MET A 87 16.44 -5.59 -5.85
C MET A 87 15.92 -5.25 -7.25
N GLU A 88 15.17 -4.16 -7.41
CA GLU A 88 14.71 -3.66 -8.70
C GLU A 88 15.88 -3.13 -9.53
N GLU A 89 16.77 -2.36 -8.92
CA GLU A 89 17.99 -1.84 -9.58
C GLU A 89 18.91 -2.97 -10.05
N ALA A 90 19.04 -4.05 -9.27
CA ALA A 90 19.75 -5.27 -9.63
C ALA A 90 19.05 -6.11 -10.73
N GLY A 91 17.87 -5.69 -11.20
CA GLY A 91 17.10 -6.37 -12.25
C GLY A 91 16.41 -7.67 -11.78
N LYS A 92 16.34 -7.93 -10.48
CA LYS A 92 15.72 -9.13 -9.91
C LYS A 92 14.26 -8.92 -9.49
N LEU A 93 13.87 -7.71 -9.06
CA LEU A 93 12.49 -7.40 -8.71
C LEU A 93 11.76 -6.87 -9.94
N LEU A 94 10.77 -7.62 -10.39
CA LEU A 94 9.94 -7.29 -11.56
C LEU A 94 8.94 -6.18 -11.24
N ALA A 95 8.32 -6.24 -10.07
CA ALA A 95 7.33 -5.27 -9.64
C ALA A 95 7.07 -5.32 -8.13
N ILE A 96 6.55 -4.22 -7.61
CA ILE A 96 5.93 -4.11 -6.30
C ILE A 96 4.42 -3.96 -6.51
N VAL A 97 3.63 -4.82 -5.88
CA VAL A 97 2.18 -4.72 -5.77
C VAL A 97 1.85 -4.31 -4.35
N THR A 98 1.36 -3.11 -4.15
CA THR A 98 1.14 -2.57 -2.80
C THR A 98 -0.31 -2.19 -2.56
N GLN A 99 -0.79 -2.45 -1.34
CA GLN A 99 -2.04 -1.94 -0.82
C GLN A 99 -1.87 -0.57 -0.15
N ASN A 100 -0.62 -0.13 0.04
CA ASN A 100 -0.30 1.13 0.69
C ASN A 100 -0.53 2.31 -0.24
N ILE A 101 -0.90 3.45 0.37
CA ILE A 101 -1.19 4.71 -0.31
C ILE A 101 -0.16 5.80 0.00
N ASP A 102 0.92 5.44 0.73
CA ASP A 102 1.89 6.38 1.32
C ASP A 102 2.98 6.87 0.37
N GLY A 103 3.19 6.19 -0.76
CA GLY A 103 4.21 6.53 -1.76
C GLY A 103 5.66 6.22 -1.33
N LEU A 104 5.88 5.46 -0.24
CA LEU A 104 7.22 5.20 0.28
C LEU A 104 8.06 4.28 -0.62
N HIS A 105 7.45 3.39 -1.40
CA HIS A 105 8.16 2.59 -2.40
C HIS A 105 8.80 3.48 -3.48
N GLN A 106 8.04 4.42 -4.02
CA GLN A 106 8.55 5.39 -5.00
C GLN A 106 9.58 6.32 -4.38
N ALA A 107 9.35 6.77 -3.15
CA ALA A 107 10.30 7.59 -2.40
C ALA A 107 11.63 6.87 -2.13
N ALA A 108 11.63 5.53 -2.05
CA ALA A 108 12.83 4.70 -1.93
C ALA A 108 13.58 4.52 -3.27
N GLY A 109 12.96 4.87 -4.41
CA GLY A 109 13.54 4.73 -5.74
C GLY A 109 12.91 3.63 -6.61
N SER A 110 11.95 2.86 -6.10
CA SER A 110 11.23 1.86 -6.90
C SER A 110 10.41 2.51 -8.01
N LYS A 111 10.45 1.95 -9.21
CA LYS A 111 9.83 2.49 -10.43
C LYS A 111 8.57 1.74 -10.83
N ASN A 112 8.61 0.41 -10.74
CA ASN A 112 7.48 -0.44 -11.15
C ASN A 112 6.61 -0.81 -9.94
N VAL A 113 5.74 0.11 -9.55
CA VAL A 113 4.88 0.00 -8.36
C VAL A 113 3.40 0.06 -8.76
N PHE A 114 2.66 -1.02 -8.51
CA PHE A 114 1.22 -1.09 -8.68
C PHE A 114 0.53 -0.74 -7.34
N GLU A 115 0.02 0.49 -7.24
CA GLU A 115 -0.69 0.99 -6.06
C GLU A 115 -2.18 0.60 -6.14
N LEU A 116 -2.54 -0.59 -5.64
CA LEU A 116 -3.89 -1.14 -5.74
C LEU A 116 -4.98 -0.24 -5.15
N HIS A 117 -4.64 0.53 -4.13
CA HIS A 117 -5.58 1.43 -3.44
C HIS A 117 -5.32 2.91 -3.74
N GLY A 118 -4.56 3.21 -4.80
CA GLY A 118 -4.21 4.57 -5.18
C GLY A 118 -3.16 5.21 -4.27
N SER A 119 -3.19 6.55 -4.14
CA SER A 119 -2.15 7.31 -3.41
C SER A 119 -2.69 8.58 -2.78
N ILE A 120 -2.21 8.92 -1.57
CA ILE A 120 -2.47 10.20 -0.91
C ILE A 120 -1.80 11.37 -1.65
N LEU A 121 -0.79 11.08 -2.46
CA LEU A 121 0.00 12.11 -3.15
C LEU A 121 -0.72 12.70 -4.37
N ARG A 122 -1.72 12.00 -4.90
CA ARG A 122 -2.55 12.41 -6.03
C ARG A 122 -3.97 12.72 -5.58
N ASN A 123 -4.54 13.79 -6.09
CA ASN A 123 -5.90 14.20 -5.75
C ASN A 123 -6.54 14.84 -6.99
N TYR A 124 -7.81 14.59 -7.22
CA TYR A 124 -8.49 15.04 -8.44
C TYR A 124 -9.82 15.72 -8.14
N CYS A 125 -10.11 16.76 -8.91
CA CYS A 125 -11.43 17.38 -8.88
C CYS A 125 -12.50 16.42 -9.38
N THR A 126 -13.54 16.19 -8.60
CA THR A 126 -14.67 15.31 -8.96
C THR A 126 -15.51 15.82 -10.13
N GLY A 127 -15.25 17.05 -10.60
CA GLY A 127 -16.02 17.66 -11.68
C GLY A 127 -15.26 17.85 -12.98
N CYS A 128 -14.05 18.42 -12.94
CA CYS A 128 -13.27 18.74 -14.13
C CYS A 128 -11.97 17.94 -14.26
N GLY A 129 -11.68 17.03 -13.32
CA GLY A 129 -10.47 16.20 -13.35
C GLY A 129 -9.16 16.93 -13.03
N GLU A 130 -9.21 18.23 -12.66
CA GLU A 130 -8.00 18.97 -12.31
C GLU A 130 -7.22 18.29 -11.21
N SER A 131 -5.90 18.17 -11.38
CA SER A 131 -4.99 17.47 -10.47
C SER A 131 -4.43 18.38 -9.39
N TYR A 132 -4.30 17.85 -8.18
CA TYR A 132 -3.76 18.54 -7.00
C TYR A 132 -2.83 17.63 -6.21
N GLY A 133 -1.76 18.19 -5.64
CA GLY A 133 -0.87 17.50 -4.72
C GLY A 133 -1.47 17.38 -3.31
N VAL A 134 -0.81 16.60 -2.45
CA VAL A 134 -1.22 16.38 -1.05
C VAL A 134 -1.31 17.68 -0.25
N ASP A 135 -0.42 18.64 -0.49
CA ASP A 135 -0.43 19.95 0.19
C ASP A 135 -1.73 20.73 -0.02
N PHE A 136 -2.44 20.47 -1.10
CA PHE A 136 -3.73 21.09 -1.36
C PHE A 136 -4.81 20.56 -0.42
N ILE A 137 -4.77 19.27 -0.13
CA ILE A 137 -5.71 18.61 0.79
C ILE A 137 -5.38 18.91 2.24
N ASP A 138 -4.10 18.95 2.58
CA ASP A 138 -3.61 19.13 3.95
C ASP A 138 -3.90 20.53 4.52
N LYS A 139 -3.95 21.56 3.69
CA LYS A 139 -4.20 22.94 4.14
C LYS A 139 -5.69 23.20 4.36
N GLU A 140 -6.14 23.16 5.61
CA GLU A 140 -7.52 23.54 6.01
C GLU A 140 -7.94 24.92 5.53
N SER A 141 -6.97 25.84 5.37
CA SER A 141 -7.20 27.25 5.07
C SER A 141 -7.77 27.56 3.67
N ARG A 142 -8.02 26.54 2.85
CA ARG A 142 -8.46 26.74 1.46
C ARG A 142 -9.96 26.63 1.24
N THR A 143 -10.74 26.37 2.30
CA THR A 143 -12.20 26.30 2.22
C THR A 143 -12.85 26.69 3.53
N ASP A 144 -13.98 27.39 3.48
CA ASP A 144 -14.72 27.86 4.65
C ASP A 144 -15.23 26.72 5.55
N GLU A 145 -15.26 25.47 5.05
CA GLU A 145 -15.78 24.30 5.75
C GLU A 145 -14.74 23.17 5.93
N GLY A 146 -13.46 23.39 5.61
CA GLY A 146 -12.44 22.35 5.65
C GLY A 146 -12.55 21.30 4.52
N ILE A 147 -13.41 21.52 3.51
CA ILE A 147 -13.59 20.64 2.35
C ILE A 147 -12.78 21.19 1.17
N PRO A 148 -11.79 20.46 0.62
CA PRO A 148 -10.98 20.93 -0.50
C PRO A 148 -11.85 21.13 -1.75
N ARG A 149 -11.84 22.35 -2.30
CA ARG A 149 -12.60 22.68 -3.50
C ARG A 149 -11.69 23.11 -4.64
N CYS A 150 -12.00 22.61 -5.82
CA CYS A 150 -11.29 22.90 -7.06
C CYS A 150 -11.25 24.40 -7.35
N THR A 151 -10.06 24.94 -7.61
CA THR A 151 -9.87 26.37 -7.94
C THR A 151 -10.44 26.75 -9.31
N LYS A 152 -10.69 25.77 -10.20
CA LYS A 152 -11.27 26.00 -11.53
C LYS A 152 -12.79 25.95 -11.56
N CYS A 153 -13.40 24.97 -10.88
CA CYS A 153 -14.85 24.73 -11.02
C CYS A 153 -15.62 24.66 -9.69
N GLY A 154 -14.95 24.83 -8.54
CA GLY A 154 -15.56 24.84 -7.22
C GLY A 154 -16.02 23.48 -6.68
N ARG A 155 -15.94 22.40 -7.47
CA ARG A 155 -16.33 21.05 -7.00
C ARG A 155 -15.28 20.47 -6.06
N ILE A 156 -15.67 19.44 -5.29
CA ILE A 156 -14.81 18.79 -4.30
C ILE A 156 -13.59 18.17 -5.01
N VAL A 157 -12.41 18.29 -4.39
CA VAL A 157 -11.19 17.57 -4.79
C VAL A 157 -11.09 16.33 -3.96
N LYS A 158 -11.26 15.14 -4.55
CA LYS A 158 -11.16 13.85 -3.87
C LYS A 158 -9.73 13.30 -3.96
N PRO A 159 -9.19 12.71 -2.87
CA PRO A 159 -7.95 11.94 -2.94
C PRO A 159 -8.08 10.77 -3.92
N ASP A 160 -7.00 10.48 -4.64
CA ASP A 160 -6.86 9.29 -5.48
C ASP A 160 -6.62 8.05 -4.62
N VAL A 161 -7.51 7.85 -3.65
CA VAL A 161 -7.51 6.70 -2.75
C VAL A 161 -8.80 5.95 -2.97
N VAL A 162 -8.68 4.64 -3.18
CA VAL A 162 -9.83 3.74 -3.31
C VAL A 162 -10.45 3.55 -1.94
N LEU A 163 -11.66 4.07 -1.76
CA LEU A 163 -12.44 3.92 -0.54
C LEU A 163 -13.16 2.57 -0.54
N TYR A 164 -13.54 2.08 0.63
CA TYR A 164 -14.50 0.98 0.67
C TYR A 164 -15.73 1.30 -0.18
N GLU A 165 -16.32 0.30 -0.84
CA GLU A 165 -17.42 0.41 -1.80
C GLU A 165 -17.00 0.98 -3.18
N GLU A 166 -15.72 1.31 -3.39
CA GLU A 166 -15.18 1.68 -4.71
C GLU A 166 -14.45 0.48 -5.34
N ALA A 167 -14.49 0.41 -6.67
CA ALA A 167 -13.72 -0.57 -7.43
C ALA A 167 -12.25 -0.17 -7.50
N LEU A 168 -11.36 -1.15 -7.53
CA LEU A 168 -9.95 -0.93 -7.87
C LEU A 168 -9.83 -0.54 -9.35
N ASP A 169 -8.75 0.15 -9.70
CA ASP A 169 -8.43 0.49 -11.09
C ASP A 169 -8.08 -0.77 -11.89
N ASN A 170 -8.76 -0.95 -13.04
CA ASN A 170 -8.62 -2.14 -13.87
C ASN A 170 -7.22 -2.27 -14.51
N ASP A 171 -6.60 -1.17 -14.89
CA ASP A 171 -5.26 -1.18 -15.50
C ASP A 171 -4.20 -1.55 -14.45
N VAL A 172 -4.34 -1.03 -13.23
CA VAL A 172 -3.49 -1.37 -12.09
C VAL A 172 -3.63 -2.85 -11.73
N ILE A 173 -4.87 -3.38 -11.63
CA ILE A 173 -5.11 -4.80 -11.36
C ILE A 173 -4.49 -5.67 -12.46
N THR A 174 -4.74 -5.33 -13.71
CA THR A 174 -4.23 -6.11 -14.86
C THR A 174 -2.72 -6.14 -14.88
N GLY A 175 -2.06 -4.99 -14.64
CA GLY A 175 -0.61 -4.91 -14.53
C GLY A 175 -0.06 -5.74 -13.37
N ALA A 176 -0.67 -5.65 -12.20
CA ALA A 176 -0.29 -6.41 -11.00
C ALA A 176 -0.44 -7.92 -11.22
N VAL A 177 -1.57 -8.38 -11.78
CA VAL A 177 -1.82 -9.80 -12.09
C VAL A 177 -0.81 -10.32 -13.10
N ASN A 178 -0.54 -9.56 -14.18
CA ASN A 178 0.44 -9.95 -15.18
C ASN A 178 1.85 -10.08 -14.58
N ALA A 179 2.25 -9.19 -13.69
CA ALA A 179 3.52 -9.29 -12.99
C ALA A 179 3.57 -10.54 -12.11
N ILE A 180 2.52 -10.80 -11.32
CA ILE A 180 2.44 -11.98 -10.44
C ILE A 180 2.48 -13.29 -11.25
N ILE A 181 1.78 -13.38 -12.37
CA ILE A 181 1.80 -14.59 -13.25
C ILE A 181 3.21 -14.84 -13.80
N GLN A 182 3.96 -13.80 -14.12
CA GLN A 182 5.30 -13.92 -14.68
C GLN A 182 6.39 -14.20 -13.62
N ALA A 183 6.08 -14.04 -12.35
CA ALA A 183 7.04 -14.19 -11.28
C ALA A 183 7.45 -15.65 -11.07
N ASP A 184 8.75 -15.89 -10.84
CA ASP A 184 9.28 -17.15 -10.35
C ASP A 184 9.35 -17.20 -8.82
N MET A 185 9.29 -16.04 -8.15
CA MET A 185 9.16 -15.92 -6.70
C MET A 185 8.17 -14.81 -6.35
N LEU A 186 7.23 -15.08 -5.44
CA LEU A 186 6.35 -14.09 -4.84
C LEU A 186 6.68 -13.94 -3.36
N ILE A 187 7.09 -12.74 -2.96
CA ILE A 187 7.29 -12.37 -1.56
C ILE A 187 6.05 -11.61 -1.08
N ILE A 188 5.34 -12.15 -0.12
CA ILE A 188 4.21 -11.48 0.53
C ILE A 188 4.69 -10.97 1.88
N GLY A 189 4.47 -9.67 2.16
CA GLY A 189 4.94 -9.07 3.40
C GLY A 189 4.05 -7.98 3.98
N GLY A 190 4.02 -7.89 5.32
CA GLY A 190 3.34 -6.81 6.03
C GLY A 190 1.85 -6.70 5.73
N THR A 191 1.14 -7.79 5.47
CA THR A 191 -0.29 -7.79 5.15
C THR A 191 -1.02 -8.95 5.84
N SER A 192 -2.26 -8.69 6.27
CA SER A 192 -3.14 -9.73 6.82
C SER A 192 -3.85 -10.57 5.74
N LEU A 193 -3.78 -10.16 4.47
CA LEU A 193 -4.46 -10.79 3.31
C LEU A 193 -5.99 -10.97 3.50
N VAL A 194 -6.66 -9.99 4.13
CA VAL A 194 -8.11 -10.04 4.38
C VAL A 194 -8.92 -9.02 3.57
N VAL A 195 -8.25 -8.10 2.86
CA VAL A 195 -8.92 -7.06 2.07
C VAL A 195 -9.06 -7.51 0.62
N TYR A 196 -10.28 -7.88 0.23
CA TYR A 196 -10.59 -8.24 -1.14
C TYR A 196 -11.10 -7.02 -1.94
N PRO A 197 -10.83 -7.00 -3.28
CA PRO A 197 -10.26 -8.06 -4.12
C PRO A 197 -8.74 -8.15 -4.08
N ALA A 198 -8.01 -7.19 -3.49
CA ALA A 198 -6.55 -7.12 -3.49
C ALA A 198 -5.87 -8.42 -2.97
N ALA A 199 -6.36 -8.98 -1.86
CA ALA A 199 -5.81 -10.22 -1.29
C ALA A 199 -5.91 -11.42 -2.24
N GLY A 200 -6.92 -11.46 -3.12
CA GLY A 200 -7.10 -12.53 -4.09
C GLY A 200 -6.08 -12.54 -5.23
N LEU A 201 -5.36 -11.43 -5.44
CA LEU A 201 -4.36 -11.37 -6.52
C LEU A 201 -3.20 -12.35 -6.32
N VAL A 202 -2.88 -12.69 -5.07
CA VAL A 202 -1.80 -13.65 -4.77
C VAL A 202 -2.10 -15.08 -5.29
N ASP A 203 -3.37 -15.43 -5.51
CA ASP A 203 -3.76 -16.76 -6.01
C ASP A 203 -3.41 -16.95 -7.51
N TYR A 204 -3.10 -15.89 -8.25
CA TYR A 204 -2.60 -15.96 -9.62
C TYR A 204 -1.14 -16.43 -9.70
N PHE A 205 -0.41 -16.42 -8.60
CA PHE A 205 0.98 -16.89 -8.58
C PHE A 205 1.06 -18.40 -8.82
N LYS A 206 1.94 -18.80 -9.76
CA LYS A 206 2.21 -20.21 -10.12
C LYS A 206 3.72 -20.47 -10.24
N GLY A 207 4.54 -19.56 -9.71
CA GLY A 207 6.00 -19.67 -9.78
C GLY A 207 6.58 -20.68 -8.80
N LYS A 208 7.89 -20.60 -8.62
CA LYS A 208 8.69 -21.62 -7.91
C LYS A 208 8.62 -21.48 -6.38
N TYR A 209 8.64 -20.23 -5.87
CA TYR A 209 8.71 -19.98 -4.43
C TYR A 209 7.69 -18.94 -3.99
N LEU A 210 6.84 -19.32 -3.05
CA LEU A 210 5.97 -18.43 -2.29
C LEU A 210 6.59 -18.20 -0.91
N VAL A 211 7.00 -16.96 -0.65
CA VAL A 211 7.59 -16.56 0.64
C VAL A 211 6.65 -15.62 1.37
N LEU A 212 6.44 -15.84 2.65
CA LEU A 212 5.61 -15.01 3.49
C LEU A 212 6.42 -14.45 4.66
N ILE A 213 6.49 -13.11 4.75
CA ILE A 213 7.19 -12.38 5.82
C ILE A 213 6.15 -11.53 6.55
N ASN A 214 5.68 -12.02 7.70
CA ASN A 214 4.63 -11.34 8.46
C ASN A 214 4.67 -11.73 9.94
N LYS A 215 4.56 -10.77 10.84
CA LYS A 215 4.61 -11.01 12.28
C LYS A 215 3.47 -11.91 12.77
N THR A 216 2.29 -11.76 12.19
CA THR A 216 1.09 -12.54 12.54
C THR A 216 0.77 -13.58 11.49
N PRO A 217 0.10 -14.70 11.86
CA PRO A 217 -0.38 -15.69 10.91
C PRO A 217 -1.34 -15.11 9.88
N THR A 218 -1.33 -15.72 8.68
CA THR A 218 -2.26 -15.41 7.59
C THR A 218 -2.88 -16.69 7.05
N GLN A 219 -3.96 -16.59 6.28
CA GLN A 219 -4.59 -17.72 5.61
C GLN A 219 -3.70 -18.37 4.54
N SER A 220 -2.62 -17.72 4.11
CA SER A 220 -1.69 -18.21 3.10
C SER A 220 -0.48 -18.95 3.68
N ASP A 221 -0.34 -19.04 5.00
CA ASP A 221 0.81 -19.70 5.66
C ASP A 221 0.99 -21.16 5.20
N GLY A 222 -0.12 -21.90 5.10
CA GLY A 222 -0.08 -23.30 4.68
C GLY A 222 0.27 -23.55 3.21
N LYS A 223 0.27 -22.49 2.38
CA LYS A 223 0.63 -22.55 0.96
C LYS A 223 2.09 -22.10 0.72
N ALA A 224 2.71 -21.42 1.69
CA ALA A 224 4.03 -20.83 1.53
C ALA A 224 5.15 -21.86 1.67
N ASP A 225 6.17 -21.77 0.80
CA ASP A 225 7.40 -22.57 0.87
C ASP A 225 8.30 -22.12 2.03
N LEU A 226 8.19 -20.85 2.43
CA LEU A 226 8.91 -20.27 3.55
C LEU A 226 8.04 -19.21 4.26
N VAL A 227 7.90 -19.37 5.57
CA VAL A 227 7.23 -18.40 6.45
C VAL A 227 8.23 -17.83 7.44
N ILE A 228 8.36 -16.50 7.49
CA ILE A 228 9.25 -15.80 8.40
C ILE A 228 8.40 -14.90 9.30
N ARG A 229 8.50 -15.09 10.63
CA ARG A 229 7.77 -14.35 11.66
C ARG A 229 8.65 -13.25 12.27
N ASP A 230 9.00 -12.25 11.45
CA ASP A 230 9.89 -11.17 11.88
C ASP A 230 9.51 -9.85 11.21
N SER A 231 10.19 -8.76 11.58
CA SER A 231 10.10 -7.45 10.97
C SER A 231 10.59 -7.50 9.53
N ILE A 232 9.75 -7.03 8.60
CA ILE A 232 10.02 -7.17 7.17
C ILE A 232 11.27 -6.39 6.73
N GLY A 233 11.53 -5.22 7.31
CA GLY A 233 12.73 -4.45 7.04
C GLY A 233 13.99 -5.19 7.46
N GLU A 234 14.00 -5.78 8.66
CA GLU A 234 15.13 -6.55 9.16
C GLU A 234 15.39 -7.82 8.35
N VAL A 235 14.34 -8.43 7.79
CA VAL A 235 14.47 -9.64 6.96
C VAL A 235 15.03 -9.30 5.58
N LEU A 236 14.47 -8.29 4.92
CA LEU A 236 14.87 -7.92 3.56
C LEU A 236 16.25 -7.26 3.52
N ASP A 237 16.62 -6.49 4.55
CA ASP A 237 17.93 -5.83 4.66
C ASP A 237 19.11 -6.84 4.76
N LYS A 238 18.83 -8.09 5.20
CA LYS A 238 19.83 -9.16 5.28
C LYS A 238 20.08 -9.89 3.96
N ILE A 239 19.27 -9.64 2.93
CA ILE A 239 19.49 -10.25 1.62
C ILE A 239 20.69 -9.60 0.97
N ASN A 240 21.68 -10.41 0.61
CA ASN A 240 22.80 -9.97 -0.18
C ASN A 240 22.36 -9.79 -1.64
N ILE A 241 22.21 -8.54 -2.04
CA ILE A 241 21.80 -8.16 -3.39
C ILE A 241 23.12 -7.87 -4.16
N ALA A 242 23.53 -8.87 -4.94
CA ALA A 242 24.72 -8.76 -5.79
C ALA A 242 24.38 -8.07 -7.12
#